data_ac94aaff59adbf39174a44cd7e456fd7
#
_entry.id   ac94aaff59adbf39174a44cd7e456fd7
#
_cell.length_a   1.000
_cell.length_b   1.000
_cell.length_c   1.000
_cell.angle_alpha   90.00
_cell.angle_beta   90.00
_cell.angle_gamma   90.00
#
_symmetry.space_group_name_H-M   'P 1'
#
loop_
_entity.id
_entity.type
_entity.pdbx_description
1 polymer ?
#
loop_
_entity_poly.entity_id
_entity_poly.type
_entity_poly.pdbx_seq_one_letter_code
_entity_poly.pdbx_strand_id
1 'polypeptide(L)'
;MARPKEFDRDEALKRALEVFWEKGYEATSIQDLVERTGVQRQSLYDTFGDKHALYAESLHRYASEADAWLKDLTTPAASPLAHLKATFMSVVDGVCTDTKGCMLMNAAVERGDTDPTVAECVHEGRARMERAFTALVRLAQGAGEVSKSVSASGAARTLVTLLWGMRAMARTEPERSWLKSVVDHTVTSLAS
;
A
#
# COMPACT_ATOMS: atom_id res chain seq x y z
N MET A 1 -10.47 -34.07 -21.16
CA MET A 1 -11.33 -33.17 -20.40
C MET A 1 -10.48 -32.58 -19.28
N ALA A 2 -10.33 -31.26 -19.21
CA ALA A 2 -9.63 -30.60 -18.11
C ALA A 2 -10.47 -30.81 -16.82
N ARG A 3 -9.83 -31.35 -15.78
CA ARG A 3 -10.45 -31.50 -14.45
C ARG A 3 -10.87 -30.11 -13.96
N PRO A 4 -12.10 -29.87 -13.49
CA PRO A 4 -12.51 -28.58 -12.96
C PRO A 4 -11.52 -28.17 -11.86
N LYS A 5 -11.14 -26.88 -11.81
CA LYS A 5 -10.31 -26.34 -10.72
C LYS A 5 -11.05 -26.55 -9.41
N GLU A 6 -10.50 -27.38 -8.53
CA GLU A 6 -11.11 -27.79 -7.26
C GLU A 6 -11.00 -26.71 -6.16
N PHE A 7 -10.52 -25.49 -6.49
CA PHE A 7 -10.32 -24.40 -5.53
C PHE A 7 -10.66 -23.03 -6.13
N ASP A 8 -11.05 -22.11 -5.27
CA ASP A 8 -11.26 -20.70 -5.61
C ASP A 8 -9.91 -20.02 -5.84
N ARG A 9 -9.69 -19.55 -7.09
CA ARG A 9 -8.45 -18.88 -7.50
C ARG A 9 -8.22 -17.57 -6.75
N ASP A 10 -9.28 -16.80 -6.52
CA ASP A 10 -9.20 -15.51 -5.87
C ASP A 10 -8.88 -15.65 -4.39
N GLU A 11 -9.47 -16.60 -3.73
CA GLU A 11 -9.16 -16.94 -2.34
C GLU A 11 -7.73 -17.49 -2.19
N ALA A 12 -7.26 -18.31 -3.12
CA ALA A 12 -5.89 -18.80 -3.11
C ALA A 12 -4.88 -17.65 -3.29
N LEU A 13 -5.14 -16.70 -4.22
CA LEU A 13 -4.31 -15.52 -4.41
C LEU A 13 -4.28 -14.64 -3.16
N LYS A 14 -5.42 -14.42 -2.52
CA LYS A 14 -5.52 -13.65 -1.28
C LYS A 14 -4.67 -14.28 -0.16
N ARG A 15 -4.77 -15.59 0.02
CA ARG A 15 -3.98 -16.30 1.04
C ARG A 15 -2.48 -16.30 0.72
N ALA A 16 -2.11 -16.41 -0.56
CA ALA A 16 -0.71 -16.30 -0.98
C ALA A 16 -0.16 -14.90 -0.74
N LEU A 17 -0.94 -13.85 -1.03
CA LEU A 17 -0.60 -12.46 -0.73
C LEU A 17 -0.26 -12.28 0.76
N GLU A 18 -1.07 -12.83 1.67
CA GLU A 18 -0.81 -12.75 3.11
C GLU A 18 0.54 -13.36 3.49
N VAL A 19 0.89 -14.53 2.92
CA VAL A 19 2.19 -15.16 3.16
C VAL A 19 3.34 -14.29 2.70
N PHE A 20 3.26 -13.77 1.48
CA PHE A 20 4.29 -12.89 0.94
C PHE A 20 4.40 -11.58 1.72
N TRP A 21 3.29 -11.03 2.20
CA TRP A 21 3.30 -9.80 2.98
C TRP A 21 3.95 -10.01 4.35
N GLU A 22 3.69 -11.16 5.00
CA GLU A 22 4.27 -11.53 6.30
C GLU A 22 5.78 -11.82 6.19
N LYS A 23 6.19 -12.62 5.21
CA LYS A 23 7.54 -13.21 5.12
C LYS A 23 8.47 -12.51 4.11
N GLY A 24 7.93 -11.81 3.11
CA GLY A 24 8.66 -11.38 1.92
C GLY A 24 8.77 -12.49 0.87
N TYR A 25 9.37 -12.17 -0.26
CA TYR A 25 9.51 -13.09 -1.39
C TYR A 25 10.55 -14.19 -1.10
N GLU A 26 11.76 -13.81 -0.70
CA GLU A 26 12.86 -14.76 -0.56
C GLU A 26 12.60 -15.80 0.55
N ALA A 27 12.09 -15.35 1.70
CA ALA A 27 11.80 -16.22 2.83
C ALA A 27 10.53 -17.07 2.66
N THR A 28 9.69 -16.79 1.66
CA THR A 28 8.51 -17.60 1.37
C THR A 28 8.88 -18.84 0.58
N SER A 29 8.67 -20.02 1.16
CA SER A 29 8.81 -21.32 0.47
C SER A 29 7.51 -21.70 -0.25
N ILE A 30 7.61 -22.63 -1.21
CA ILE A 30 6.40 -23.22 -1.82
C ILE A 30 5.57 -23.99 -0.80
N GLN A 31 6.22 -24.59 0.19
CA GLN A 31 5.53 -25.29 1.26
C GLN A 31 4.64 -24.33 2.07
N ASP A 32 5.13 -23.12 2.40
CA ASP A 32 4.34 -22.09 3.09
C ASP A 32 3.09 -21.72 2.29
N LEU A 33 3.24 -21.59 0.97
CA LEU A 33 2.12 -21.25 0.08
C LEU A 33 1.09 -22.38 0.02
N VAL A 34 1.54 -23.63 -0.08
CA VAL A 34 0.68 -24.83 -0.06
C VAL A 34 -0.10 -24.91 1.27
N GLU A 35 0.58 -24.73 2.39
CA GLU A 35 -0.03 -24.80 3.72
C GLU A 35 -1.07 -23.71 3.94
N ARG A 36 -0.76 -22.45 3.58
CA ARG A 36 -1.67 -21.33 3.78
C ARG A 36 -2.86 -21.36 2.80
N THR A 37 -2.61 -21.71 1.53
CA THR A 37 -3.67 -21.71 0.51
C THR A 37 -4.55 -22.97 0.59
N GLY A 38 -4.02 -24.08 1.09
CA GLY A 38 -4.64 -25.40 1.04
C GLY A 38 -4.62 -26.01 -0.37
N VAL A 39 -3.86 -25.43 -1.31
CA VAL A 39 -3.80 -25.86 -2.71
C VAL A 39 -2.48 -26.59 -2.95
N GLN A 40 -2.55 -27.75 -3.60
CA GLN A 40 -1.35 -28.53 -3.91
C GLN A 40 -0.40 -27.79 -4.86
N ARG A 41 0.91 -27.98 -4.71
CA ARG A 41 1.96 -27.32 -5.49
C ARG A 41 1.70 -27.35 -7.01
N GLN A 42 1.33 -28.52 -7.55
CA GLN A 42 1.06 -28.65 -8.98
C GLN A 42 -0.10 -27.74 -9.42
N SER A 43 -1.20 -27.72 -8.66
CA SER A 43 -2.37 -26.90 -8.97
C SER A 43 -2.08 -25.40 -8.84
N LEU A 44 -1.22 -24.98 -7.89
CA LEU A 44 -0.75 -23.61 -7.80
C LEU A 44 0.02 -23.20 -9.05
N TYR A 45 0.96 -24.03 -9.51
CA TYR A 45 1.77 -23.74 -10.69
C TYR A 45 0.97 -23.80 -11.99
N ASP A 46 0.04 -24.74 -12.11
CA ASP A 46 -0.86 -24.84 -13.27
C ASP A 46 -1.77 -23.57 -13.37
N THR A 47 -2.02 -22.91 -12.23
CA THR A 47 -2.94 -21.76 -12.17
C THR A 47 -2.22 -20.41 -12.28
N PHE A 48 -1.08 -20.27 -11.63
CA PHE A 48 -0.36 -19.00 -11.47
C PHE A 48 1.00 -18.97 -12.17
N GLY A 49 1.48 -20.11 -12.69
CA GLY A 49 2.78 -20.26 -13.29
C GLY A 49 3.83 -20.71 -12.27
N ASP A 50 4.62 -19.79 -11.76
CA ASP A 50 5.66 -20.06 -10.76
C ASP A 50 5.50 -19.17 -9.51
N LYS A 51 6.42 -19.30 -8.57
CA LYS A 51 6.43 -18.48 -7.35
C LYS A 51 6.52 -16.99 -7.68
N HIS A 52 7.31 -16.62 -8.70
CA HIS A 52 7.49 -15.23 -9.10
C HIS A 52 6.20 -14.65 -9.70
N ALA A 53 5.55 -15.38 -10.60
CA ALA A 53 4.28 -14.95 -11.20
C ALA A 53 3.18 -14.81 -10.13
N LEU A 54 3.08 -15.75 -9.19
CA LEU A 54 2.15 -15.65 -8.06
C LEU A 54 2.46 -14.45 -7.15
N TYR A 55 3.74 -14.15 -6.91
CA TYR A 55 4.16 -12.97 -6.16
C TYR A 55 3.79 -11.67 -6.87
N ALA A 56 4.10 -11.56 -8.16
CA ALA A 56 3.76 -10.39 -8.97
C ALA A 56 2.24 -10.13 -8.95
N GLU A 57 1.43 -11.18 -9.13
CA GLU A 57 -0.02 -11.07 -9.06
C GLU A 57 -0.52 -10.67 -7.67
N SER A 58 0.13 -11.15 -6.61
CA SER A 58 -0.15 -10.74 -5.23
C SER A 58 0.16 -9.25 -5.00
N LEU A 59 1.27 -8.74 -5.55
CA LEU A 59 1.60 -7.30 -5.48
C LEU A 59 0.57 -6.44 -6.21
N HIS A 60 0.16 -6.85 -7.41
CA HIS A 60 -0.88 -6.13 -8.17
C HIS A 60 -2.23 -6.13 -7.42
N ARG A 61 -2.61 -7.25 -6.83
CA ARG A 61 -3.81 -7.33 -6.00
C ARG A 61 -3.73 -6.37 -4.81
N TYR A 62 -2.65 -6.43 -4.04
CA TYR A 62 -2.43 -5.50 -2.91
C TYR A 62 -2.51 -4.04 -3.34
N ALA A 63 -1.89 -3.72 -4.48
CA ALA A 63 -1.92 -2.37 -5.03
C ALA A 63 -3.33 -1.93 -5.45
N SER A 64 -4.15 -2.84 -5.99
CA SER A 64 -5.54 -2.54 -6.38
C SER A 64 -6.49 -2.41 -5.19
N GLU A 65 -6.24 -3.10 -4.08
CA GLU A 65 -7.03 -2.95 -2.85
C GLU A 65 -6.92 -1.54 -2.26
N ALA A 66 -5.81 -0.83 -2.54
CA ALA A 66 -5.65 0.57 -2.16
C ALA A 66 -6.51 1.54 -3.00
N ASP A 67 -7.06 1.13 -4.15
CA ASP A 67 -7.78 2.03 -5.06
C ASP A 67 -9.07 2.60 -4.42
N ALA A 68 -9.77 1.81 -3.62
CA ALA A 68 -10.95 2.28 -2.89
C ALA A 68 -10.59 3.39 -1.88
N TRP A 69 -9.51 3.19 -1.14
CA TRP A 69 -8.96 4.17 -0.20
C TRP A 69 -8.46 5.43 -0.91
N LEU A 70 -7.76 5.29 -2.05
CA LEU A 70 -7.31 6.43 -2.86
C LEU A 70 -8.48 7.22 -3.46
N LYS A 71 -9.57 6.54 -3.82
CA LYS A 71 -10.80 7.19 -4.30
C LYS A 71 -11.47 7.97 -3.18
N ASP A 72 -11.52 7.44 -1.97
CA ASP A 72 -12.06 8.13 -0.80
C ASP A 72 -11.32 9.44 -0.52
N LEU A 73 -9.99 9.46 -0.62
CA LEU A 73 -9.16 10.67 -0.49
C LEU A 73 -9.59 11.82 -1.41
N THR A 74 -10.12 11.51 -2.57
CA THR A 74 -10.53 12.51 -3.58
C THR A 74 -12.02 12.83 -3.53
N THR A 75 -12.76 12.23 -2.60
CA THR A 75 -14.19 12.53 -2.39
C THR A 75 -14.34 13.93 -1.79
N PRO A 76 -15.22 14.78 -2.35
CA PRO A 76 -15.45 16.10 -1.80
C PRO A 76 -15.83 16.05 -0.32
N ALA A 77 -15.09 16.76 0.51
CA ALA A 77 -15.30 16.86 1.95
C ALA A 77 -15.47 18.35 2.33
N ALA A 78 -16.17 18.61 3.41
CA ALA A 78 -16.37 19.98 3.92
C ALA A 78 -15.03 20.66 4.26
N SER A 79 -14.04 19.89 4.74
CA SER A 79 -12.65 20.32 4.94
C SER A 79 -11.72 19.24 4.40
N PRO A 80 -11.11 19.45 3.21
CA PRO A 80 -10.10 18.53 2.67
C PRO A 80 -8.89 18.31 3.57
N LEU A 81 -8.41 19.31 4.31
CA LEU A 81 -7.32 19.14 5.27
C LEU A 81 -7.73 18.30 6.49
N ALA A 82 -8.94 18.47 7.00
CA ALA A 82 -9.45 17.63 8.08
C ALA A 82 -9.60 16.17 7.61
N HIS A 83 -10.05 15.97 6.36
CA HIS A 83 -10.12 14.65 5.75
C HIS A 83 -8.73 14.01 5.59
N LEU A 84 -7.74 14.76 5.10
CA LEU A 84 -6.34 14.33 5.05
C LEU A 84 -5.84 13.89 6.42
N LYS A 85 -6.06 14.72 7.46
CA LYS A 85 -5.67 14.41 8.83
C LYS A 85 -6.29 13.12 9.33
N ALA A 86 -7.61 12.96 9.15
CA ALA A 86 -8.34 11.75 9.57
C ALA A 86 -7.79 10.49 8.86
N THR A 87 -7.51 10.60 7.57
CA THR A 87 -6.90 9.52 6.78
C THR A 87 -5.53 9.11 7.32
N PHE A 88 -4.64 10.07 7.59
CA PHE A 88 -3.33 9.77 8.18
C PHE A 88 -3.45 9.22 9.60
N MET A 89 -4.42 9.68 10.39
CA MET A 89 -4.67 9.11 11.73
C MET A 89 -5.13 7.66 11.67
N SER A 90 -5.95 7.29 10.68
CA SER A 90 -6.29 5.88 10.43
C SER A 90 -5.06 5.05 10.05
N VAL A 91 -4.12 5.62 9.29
CA VAL A 91 -2.83 4.97 9.00
C VAL A 91 -2.01 4.80 10.28
N VAL A 92 -1.96 5.81 11.16
CA VAL A 92 -1.28 5.71 12.49
C VAL A 92 -1.84 4.54 13.29
N ASP A 93 -3.16 4.44 13.38
CA ASP A 93 -3.82 3.36 14.12
C ASP A 93 -3.50 1.99 13.51
N GLY A 94 -3.51 1.88 12.17
CA GLY A 94 -3.12 0.66 11.47
C GLY A 94 -1.65 0.28 11.69
N VAL A 95 -0.73 1.24 11.63
CA VAL A 95 0.72 1.03 11.85
C VAL A 95 1.00 0.56 13.28
N CYS A 96 0.24 1.02 14.26
CA CYS A 96 0.39 0.60 15.66
C CYS A 96 -0.24 -0.76 15.98
N THR A 97 -1.06 -1.32 15.08
CA THR A 97 -1.79 -2.58 15.31
C THR A 97 -1.33 -3.72 14.39
N ASP A 98 -0.80 -3.41 13.21
CA ASP A 98 -0.33 -4.38 12.22
C ASP A 98 1.15 -4.13 11.87
N THR A 99 2.01 -5.05 12.29
CA THR A 99 3.46 -4.96 12.11
C THR A 99 3.93 -5.33 10.69
N LYS A 100 3.04 -5.78 9.79
CA LYS A 100 3.42 -6.18 8.42
C LYS A 100 3.91 -5.01 7.55
N GLY A 101 3.47 -3.80 7.86
CA GLY A 101 3.83 -2.60 7.12
C GLY A 101 3.16 -2.51 5.74
N CYS A 102 3.87 -1.96 4.75
CA CYS A 102 3.38 -1.85 3.38
C CYS A 102 4.03 -2.91 2.48
N MET A 103 3.24 -3.77 1.86
CA MET A 103 3.78 -4.83 0.99
C MET A 103 4.59 -4.26 -0.18
N LEU A 104 4.15 -3.15 -0.80
CA LEU A 104 4.90 -2.50 -1.89
C LEU A 104 6.26 -1.95 -1.42
N MET A 105 6.32 -1.37 -0.22
CA MET A 105 7.59 -0.88 0.34
C MET A 105 8.51 -2.04 0.72
N ASN A 106 7.96 -3.11 1.32
CA ASN A 106 8.73 -4.31 1.62
C ASN A 106 9.31 -4.90 0.32
N ALA A 107 8.49 -5.00 -0.73
CA ALA A 107 8.92 -5.48 -2.05
C ALA A 107 10.00 -4.57 -2.68
N ALA A 108 9.84 -3.24 -2.57
CA ALA A 108 10.83 -2.29 -3.09
C ALA A 108 12.20 -2.46 -2.44
N VAL A 109 12.24 -2.66 -1.12
CA VAL A 109 13.50 -2.86 -0.37
C VAL A 109 14.13 -4.22 -0.65
N GLU A 110 13.30 -5.26 -0.82
CA GLU A 110 13.79 -6.63 -0.99
C GLU A 110 14.27 -6.91 -2.43
N ARG A 111 13.57 -6.36 -3.45
CA ARG A 111 13.75 -6.76 -4.85
C ARG A 111 13.67 -5.63 -5.87
N GLY A 112 13.44 -4.39 -5.44
CA GLY A 112 13.18 -3.27 -6.35
C GLY A 112 14.33 -2.94 -7.31
N ASP A 113 15.56 -3.30 -6.98
CA ASP A 113 16.75 -3.11 -7.80
C ASP A 113 17.08 -4.28 -8.73
N THR A 114 16.54 -5.49 -8.43
CA THR A 114 16.87 -6.73 -9.14
C THR A 114 15.71 -7.31 -9.95
N ASP A 115 14.48 -6.84 -9.69
CA ASP A 115 13.25 -7.36 -10.30
C ASP A 115 12.45 -6.25 -11.00
N PRO A 116 12.50 -6.16 -12.34
CA PRO A 116 11.80 -5.14 -13.08
C PRO A 116 10.28 -5.14 -12.87
N THR A 117 9.66 -6.32 -12.67
CA THR A 117 8.22 -6.44 -12.43
C THR A 117 7.83 -5.83 -11.09
N VAL A 118 8.65 -6.06 -10.06
CA VAL A 118 8.47 -5.45 -8.74
C VAL A 118 8.66 -3.94 -8.82
N ALA A 119 9.74 -3.49 -9.48
CA ALA A 119 10.02 -2.07 -9.67
C ALA A 119 8.85 -1.35 -10.36
N GLU A 120 8.30 -1.92 -11.43
CA GLU A 120 7.15 -1.36 -12.17
C GLU A 120 5.92 -1.26 -11.26
N CYS A 121 5.55 -2.32 -10.54
CA CYS A 121 4.42 -2.32 -9.62
C CYS A 121 4.55 -1.25 -8.53
N VAL A 122 5.75 -1.07 -7.96
CA VAL A 122 6.06 -0.04 -6.98
C VAL A 122 5.93 1.36 -7.59
N HIS A 123 6.47 1.57 -8.79
CA HIS A 123 6.37 2.84 -9.52
C HIS A 123 4.92 3.22 -9.81
N GLU A 124 4.11 2.29 -10.28
CA GLU A 124 2.69 2.51 -10.54
C GLU A 124 1.92 2.82 -9.27
N GLY A 125 2.15 2.07 -8.18
CA GLY A 125 1.53 2.32 -6.88
C GLY A 125 1.86 3.71 -6.35
N ARG A 126 3.13 4.12 -6.44
CA ARG A 126 3.58 5.47 -6.09
C ARG A 126 2.90 6.54 -6.93
N ALA A 127 2.84 6.36 -8.25
CA ALA A 127 2.24 7.33 -9.16
C ALA A 127 0.71 7.49 -8.91
N ARG A 128 0.03 6.40 -8.56
CA ARG A 128 -1.40 6.46 -8.16
C ARG A 128 -1.58 7.29 -6.90
N MET A 129 -0.79 7.05 -5.86
CA MET A 129 -0.85 7.82 -4.61
C MET A 129 -0.52 9.30 -4.84
N GLU A 130 0.52 9.61 -5.62
CA GLU A 130 0.88 10.99 -5.96
C GLU A 130 -0.26 11.73 -6.66
N ARG A 131 -0.96 11.07 -7.59
CA ARG A 131 -2.15 11.66 -8.25
C ARG A 131 -3.27 11.94 -7.27
N ALA A 132 -3.60 10.99 -6.39
CA ALA A 132 -4.67 11.15 -5.41
C ALA A 132 -4.37 12.28 -4.42
N PHE A 133 -3.17 12.31 -3.84
CA PHE A 133 -2.78 13.40 -2.95
C PHE A 133 -2.68 14.75 -3.66
N THR A 134 -2.24 14.79 -4.92
CA THR A 134 -2.25 16.04 -5.70
C THR A 134 -3.68 16.57 -5.87
N ALA A 135 -4.64 15.69 -6.17
CA ALA A 135 -6.05 16.06 -6.28
C ALA A 135 -6.59 16.58 -4.94
N LEU A 136 -6.30 15.90 -3.83
CA LEU A 136 -6.70 16.32 -2.49
C LEU A 136 -6.14 17.71 -2.11
N VAL A 137 -4.86 17.95 -2.36
CA VAL A 137 -4.24 19.27 -2.09
C VAL A 137 -4.90 20.36 -2.94
N ARG A 138 -5.22 20.07 -4.19
CA ARG A 138 -5.95 21.02 -5.05
C ARG A 138 -7.37 21.31 -4.52
N LEU A 139 -8.07 20.32 -3.98
CA LEU A 139 -9.36 20.54 -3.30
C LEU A 139 -9.19 21.46 -2.09
N ALA A 140 -8.15 21.24 -1.27
CA ALA A 140 -7.84 22.09 -0.13
C ALA A 140 -7.48 23.54 -0.56
N GLN A 141 -6.78 23.70 -1.67
CA GLN A 141 -6.52 25.02 -2.26
C GLN A 141 -7.80 25.70 -2.76
N GLY A 142 -8.72 24.93 -3.36
CA GLY A 142 -10.02 25.41 -3.77
C GLY A 142 -10.91 25.85 -2.60
N ALA A 143 -10.79 25.17 -1.45
CA ALA A 143 -11.48 25.49 -0.21
C ALA A 143 -10.82 26.64 0.59
N GLY A 144 -9.65 27.12 0.15
CA GLY A 144 -8.90 28.17 0.87
C GLY A 144 -8.16 27.69 2.11
N GLU A 145 -8.04 26.38 2.31
CA GLU A 145 -7.35 25.76 3.46
C GLU A 145 -5.83 25.61 3.23
N VAL A 146 -5.39 25.62 1.98
CA VAL A 146 -3.97 25.56 1.56
C VAL A 146 -3.70 26.73 0.60
N SER A 147 -2.59 27.44 0.80
CA SER A 147 -2.21 28.53 -0.10
C SER A 147 -1.99 28.04 -1.53
N LYS A 148 -2.44 28.82 -2.52
CA LYS A 148 -2.18 28.55 -3.95
C LYS A 148 -0.70 28.66 -4.32
N SER A 149 0.13 29.25 -3.47
CA SER A 149 1.60 29.28 -3.64
C SER A 149 2.26 27.93 -3.33
N VAL A 150 1.59 27.06 -2.59
CA VAL A 150 2.09 25.69 -2.30
C VAL A 150 2.02 24.85 -3.56
N SER A 151 3.12 24.21 -3.96
CA SER A 151 3.11 23.26 -5.06
C SER A 151 2.29 22.02 -4.70
N ALA A 152 1.14 21.83 -5.32
CA ALA A 152 0.28 20.66 -5.03
C ALA A 152 0.98 19.32 -5.29
N SER A 153 1.80 19.23 -6.36
CA SER A 153 2.58 18.02 -6.64
C SER A 153 3.74 17.84 -5.66
N GLY A 154 4.39 18.94 -5.23
CA GLY A 154 5.43 18.91 -4.20
C GLY A 154 4.88 18.40 -2.86
N ALA A 155 3.78 18.97 -2.42
CA ALA A 155 3.06 18.52 -1.22
C ALA A 155 2.64 17.05 -1.32
N ALA A 156 2.09 16.62 -2.46
CA ALA A 156 1.70 15.23 -2.69
C ALA A 156 2.88 14.26 -2.55
N ARG A 157 4.05 14.61 -3.11
CA ARG A 157 5.27 13.79 -2.96
C ARG A 157 5.72 13.67 -1.51
N THR A 158 5.65 14.75 -0.75
CA THR A 158 5.92 14.74 0.69
C THR A 158 4.95 13.81 1.41
N LEU A 159 3.65 13.89 1.11
CA LEU A 159 2.62 13.04 1.72
C LEU A 159 2.80 11.54 1.38
N VAL A 160 3.16 11.21 0.13
CA VAL A 160 3.49 9.83 -0.26
C VAL A 160 4.70 9.31 0.49
N THR A 161 5.76 10.13 0.58
CA THR A 161 6.99 9.76 1.30
C THR A 161 6.71 9.55 2.78
N LEU A 162 5.91 10.43 3.39
CA LEU A 162 5.48 10.32 4.79
C LEU A 162 4.68 9.03 5.02
N LEU A 163 3.68 8.76 4.18
CA LEU A 163 2.85 7.55 4.27
C LEU A 163 3.70 6.28 4.23
N TRP A 164 4.64 6.21 3.28
CA TRP A 164 5.52 5.06 3.15
C TRP A 164 6.51 4.94 4.31
N GLY A 165 7.07 6.07 4.76
CA GLY A 165 7.92 6.12 5.95
C GLY A 165 7.20 5.61 7.21
N MET A 166 5.98 6.09 7.46
CA MET A 166 5.18 5.62 8.60
C MET A 166 4.89 4.12 8.52
N ARG A 167 4.50 3.62 7.34
CA ARG A 167 4.22 2.19 7.15
C ARG A 167 5.48 1.31 7.26
N ALA A 168 6.65 1.82 6.86
CA ALA A 168 7.92 1.12 7.05
C ALA A 168 8.25 0.95 8.53
N MET A 169 7.88 1.93 9.36
CA MET A 169 8.12 1.91 10.81
C MET A 169 7.23 0.90 11.57
N ALA A 170 6.16 0.38 10.97
CA ALA A 170 5.27 -0.59 11.63
C ALA A 170 6.02 -1.78 12.25
N ARG A 171 7.12 -2.21 11.61
CA ARG A 171 7.97 -3.31 12.12
C ARG A 171 8.80 -2.97 13.36
N THR A 172 8.82 -1.71 13.77
CA THR A 172 9.58 -1.20 14.93
C THR A 172 8.69 -0.80 16.10
N GLU A 173 7.40 -1.13 16.03
CA GLU A 173 6.40 -0.82 17.08
C GLU A 173 6.46 0.66 17.53
N PRO A 174 6.23 1.61 16.61
CA PRO A 174 6.40 3.03 16.90
C PRO A 174 5.32 3.52 17.88
N GLU A 175 5.69 4.47 18.74
CA GLU A 175 4.73 5.10 19.62
C GLU A 175 3.69 5.92 18.85
N ARG A 176 2.40 5.66 19.14
CA ARG A 176 1.28 6.37 18.51
C ARG A 176 1.36 7.89 18.66
N SER A 177 1.79 8.36 19.82
CA SER A 177 1.97 9.79 20.13
C SER A 177 3.01 10.44 19.20
N TRP A 178 4.10 9.73 18.93
CA TRP A 178 5.14 10.19 18.04
C TRP A 178 4.63 10.31 16.59
N LEU A 179 3.99 9.27 16.06
CA LEU A 179 3.40 9.30 14.71
C LEU A 179 2.32 10.39 14.58
N LYS A 180 1.48 10.55 15.61
CA LYS A 180 0.47 11.62 15.66
C LYS A 180 1.12 13.00 15.55
N SER A 181 2.23 13.24 16.26
CA SER A 181 2.94 14.53 16.21
C SER A 181 3.45 14.85 14.80
N VAL A 182 3.92 13.83 14.06
CA VAL A 182 4.36 13.97 12.66
C VAL A 182 3.18 14.35 11.76
N VAL A 183 2.03 13.69 11.92
CA VAL A 183 0.81 14.01 11.17
C VAL A 183 0.34 15.44 11.47
N ASP A 184 0.25 15.82 12.75
CA ASP A 184 -0.18 17.15 13.16
C ASP A 184 0.74 18.24 12.58
N HIS A 185 2.06 18.05 12.65
CA HIS A 185 3.03 18.98 12.08
C HIS A 185 2.87 19.10 10.55
N THR A 186 2.73 17.98 9.85
CA THR A 186 2.58 17.95 8.38
C THR A 186 1.33 18.71 7.94
N VAL A 187 0.18 18.44 8.59
CA VAL A 187 -1.08 19.13 8.25
C VAL A 187 -1.00 20.61 8.55
N THR A 188 -0.42 21.00 9.70
CA THR A 188 -0.22 22.42 10.06
C THR A 188 0.68 23.14 9.05
N SER A 189 1.76 22.50 8.59
CA SER A 189 2.68 23.09 7.59
C SER A 189 2.03 23.27 6.21
N LEU A 190 0.99 22.49 5.88
CA LEU A 190 0.23 22.68 4.64
C LEU A 190 -0.79 23.82 4.75
N ALA A 191 -1.33 24.06 5.96
CA ALA A 191 -2.32 25.10 6.22
C ALA A 191 -1.73 26.53 6.30
N SER A 192 -0.40 26.67 6.32
CA SER A 192 0.35 27.93 6.44
C SER A 192 0.63 28.57 5.04
#